data_0161619960d3b5eec04ece22390553fa
#
_entry.id   0161619960d3b5eec04ece22390553fa
#
_cell.length_a   1.000
_cell.length_b   1.000
_cell.length_c   1.000
_cell.angle_alpha   90.00
_cell.angle_beta   90.00
_cell.angle_gamma   90.00
#
_symmetry.space_group_name_H-M   'P 1'
#
loop_
_entity.id
_entity.type
_entity.pdbx_description
1 polymer ?
#
loop_
_entity_poly.entity_id
_entity_poly.type
_entity_poly.pdbx_seq_one_letter_code
_entity_poly.pdbx_strand_id
1 'polypeptide(L)'
;ASFEREALAAGSIAQVHRARTPEGRDVAVKVQRPRIRQIFEADMRNLRRVATMIDALGLLGFVSAREMTDDFASWTVREMDFTQEGQTADRLRGLALDYEIVPEIFWSLTTSRVLTLELLHGPNAIQIQKILDEGGRPLLQARYPELDLDLVMRRLAFISLRQLFVTGFFHGDPHPGNVIVLHDNRVALIDFGIFGELAPSEREIWSRHFQAFATGDIREAIYQYSKLIIADPDSDVVAFRQEAFEALQHLYLTHLNPESSPEERHVARSSTAIFEMLREHRLRVTLNNLLFWRTLVALNASAFRLSPSFDLLGVQREFFKTYGPDPIDEALNVFRDAIHENIGALLHGELDRIGLALAIESRNDLNVVADVRESAPVARDRDRHARAMTLALVGLSLVVAGSGAAWDPAWRQAVILAAVPMLTLSFVTESLR
;
A
#
# COMPACT_ATOMS: atom_id res chain seq x y z
N ALA A 1 -34.35 4.73 -20.87
CA ALA A 1 -32.94 4.29 -20.72
C ALA A 1 -32.10 4.89 -21.86
N SER A 2 -30.89 5.28 -21.57
CA SER A 2 -29.89 5.71 -22.54
C SER A 2 -28.52 5.13 -22.18
N PHE A 3 -27.67 4.96 -23.19
CA PHE A 3 -26.31 4.50 -23.01
C PHE A 3 -25.38 5.29 -23.93
N GLU A 4 -24.39 5.98 -23.34
CA GLU A 4 -23.41 6.75 -24.09
C GLU A 4 -22.30 5.83 -24.60
N ARG A 5 -22.06 5.85 -25.92
CA ARG A 5 -21.02 5.00 -26.54
C ARG A 5 -19.60 5.49 -26.26
N GLU A 6 -19.45 6.79 -26.04
CA GLU A 6 -18.19 7.38 -25.64
C GLU A 6 -17.91 7.02 -24.17
N ALA A 7 -16.71 6.50 -23.90
CA ALA A 7 -16.35 6.09 -22.57
C ALA A 7 -15.97 7.29 -21.70
N LEU A 8 -16.48 7.34 -20.47
CA LEU A 8 -16.06 8.30 -19.43
C LEU A 8 -14.60 8.05 -19.02
N ALA A 9 -14.23 6.78 -18.93
CA ALA A 9 -12.89 6.35 -18.56
C ALA A 9 -12.58 4.99 -19.19
N ALA A 10 -11.29 4.71 -19.41
CA ALA A 10 -10.83 3.44 -19.92
C ALA A 10 -9.66 2.95 -19.05
N GLY A 11 -9.82 1.75 -18.47
CA GLY A 11 -8.79 1.03 -17.73
C GLY A 11 -8.20 -0.13 -18.52
N SER A 12 -7.32 -0.88 -17.88
CA SER A 12 -6.67 -2.07 -18.47
C SER A 12 -7.67 -3.15 -18.84
N ILE A 13 -8.63 -3.44 -17.97
CA ILE A 13 -9.57 -4.56 -18.10
C ILE A 13 -10.98 -4.14 -18.54
N ALA A 14 -11.32 -2.83 -18.45
CA ALA A 14 -12.68 -2.36 -18.64
C ALA A 14 -12.74 -0.93 -19.22
N GLN A 15 -13.93 -0.58 -19.68
CA GLN A 15 -14.34 0.80 -20.00
C GLN A 15 -15.54 1.17 -19.14
N VAL A 16 -15.64 2.43 -18.74
CA VAL A 16 -16.76 2.96 -17.96
C VAL A 16 -17.55 3.92 -18.86
N HIS A 17 -18.85 3.71 -18.93
CA HIS A 17 -19.76 4.50 -19.75
C HIS A 17 -20.83 5.14 -18.88
N ARG A 18 -21.31 6.33 -19.27
CA ARG A 18 -22.50 6.92 -18.69
C ARG A 18 -23.74 6.27 -19.27
N ALA A 19 -24.72 6.02 -18.42
CA ALA A 19 -26.01 5.54 -18.85
C ALA A 19 -27.11 6.10 -17.95
N ARG A 20 -28.37 5.93 -18.37
CA ARG A 20 -29.54 6.23 -17.56
C ARG A 20 -30.47 5.05 -17.55
N THR A 21 -30.89 4.61 -16.37
CA THR A 21 -31.82 3.50 -16.19
C THR A 21 -33.22 3.85 -16.74
N PRO A 22 -34.10 2.87 -16.95
CA PRO A 22 -35.49 3.14 -17.33
C PRO A 22 -36.23 4.04 -16.34
N GLU A 23 -35.89 3.95 -15.05
CA GLU A 23 -36.45 4.75 -13.95
C GLU A 23 -35.86 6.18 -13.90
N GLY A 24 -34.93 6.52 -14.80
CA GLY A 24 -34.35 7.86 -14.94
C GLY A 24 -33.14 8.12 -14.02
N ARG A 25 -32.57 7.11 -13.35
CA ARG A 25 -31.36 7.27 -12.53
C ARG A 25 -30.12 7.27 -13.42
N ASP A 26 -29.21 8.21 -13.16
CA ASP A 26 -27.91 8.25 -13.82
C ASP A 26 -26.98 7.19 -13.21
N VAL A 27 -26.32 6.40 -14.07
CA VAL A 27 -25.46 5.28 -13.67
C VAL A 27 -24.16 5.30 -14.46
N ALA A 28 -23.11 4.82 -13.83
CA ALA A 28 -21.86 4.44 -14.49
C ALA A 28 -21.89 2.92 -14.76
N VAL A 29 -21.58 2.53 -15.98
CA VAL A 29 -21.59 1.14 -16.43
C VAL A 29 -20.16 0.76 -16.80
N LYS A 30 -19.51 -0.04 -15.96
CA LYS A 30 -18.18 -0.61 -16.19
C LYS A 30 -18.33 -1.89 -16.99
N VAL A 31 -17.81 -1.91 -18.20
CA VAL A 31 -17.93 -3.02 -19.15
C VAL A 31 -16.56 -3.64 -19.39
N GLN A 32 -16.44 -4.94 -19.18
CA GLN A 32 -15.20 -5.66 -19.38
C GLN A 32 -14.79 -5.67 -20.87
N ARG A 33 -13.50 -5.48 -21.15
CA ARG A 33 -12.97 -5.55 -22.50
C ARG A 33 -13.17 -6.95 -23.11
N PRO A 34 -13.51 -7.06 -24.40
CA PRO A 34 -13.67 -8.35 -25.05
C PRO A 34 -12.40 -9.19 -24.94
N ARG A 35 -12.58 -10.50 -24.66
CA ARG A 35 -11.50 -11.51 -24.61
C ARG A 35 -10.40 -11.25 -23.56
N ILE A 36 -10.56 -10.27 -22.64
CA ILE A 36 -9.53 -9.92 -21.66
C ILE A 36 -9.07 -11.12 -20.85
N ARG A 37 -10.00 -12.01 -20.45
CA ARG A 37 -9.67 -13.21 -19.69
C ARG A 37 -8.75 -14.17 -20.46
N GLN A 38 -9.02 -14.37 -21.75
CA GLN A 38 -8.19 -15.25 -22.60
C GLN A 38 -6.78 -14.67 -22.81
N ILE A 39 -6.70 -13.35 -23.01
CA ILE A 39 -5.43 -12.63 -23.13
C ILE A 39 -4.63 -12.79 -21.83
N PHE A 40 -5.26 -12.49 -20.70
CA PHE A 40 -4.64 -12.61 -19.40
C PHE A 40 -4.12 -14.04 -19.10
N GLU A 41 -4.93 -15.07 -19.35
CA GLU A 41 -4.52 -16.46 -19.13
C GLU A 41 -3.32 -16.85 -20.00
N ALA A 42 -3.24 -16.31 -21.24
CA ALA A 42 -2.10 -16.52 -22.11
C ALA A 42 -0.83 -15.83 -21.56
N ASP A 43 -0.97 -14.62 -21.11
CA ASP A 43 0.13 -13.81 -20.54
C ASP A 43 0.65 -14.43 -19.25
N MET A 44 -0.25 -14.90 -18.38
CA MET A 44 0.15 -15.58 -17.14
C MET A 44 0.87 -16.90 -17.38
N ARG A 45 0.51 -17.66 -18.42
CA ARG A 45 1.28 -18.86 -18.81
C ARG A 45 2.72 -18.51 -19.21
N ASN A 46 2.90 -17.42 -19.94
CA ASN A 46 4.23 -16.97 -20.35
C ASN A 46 5.03 -16.43 -19.16
N LEU A 47 4.39 -15.61 -18.30
CA LEU A 47 5.02 -15.05 -17.12
C LEU A 47 5.47 -16.15 -16.15
N ARG A 48 4.65 -17.19 -15.91
CA ARG A 48 5.03 -18.34 -15.09
C ARG A 48 6.27 -19.08 -15.61
N ARG A 49 6.41 -19.21 -16.95
CA ARG A 49 7.60 -19.83 -17.54
C ARG A 49 8.86 -19.00 -17.25
N VAL A 50 8.77 -17.70 -17.44
CA VAL A 50 9.86 -16.77 -17.13
C VAL A 50 10.18 -16.79 -15.63
N ALA A 51 9.18 -16.73 -14.78
CA ALA A 51 9.31 -16.81 -13.32
C ALA A 51 10.01 -18.10 -12.87
N THR A 52 9.63 -19.25 -13.45
CA THR A 52 10.30 -20.54 -13.19
C THR A 52 11.78 -20.53 -13.60
N MET A 53 12.12 -19.87 -14.71
CA MET A 53 13.53 -19.72 -15.11
C MET A 53 14.30 -18.80 -14.14
N ILE A 54 13.70 -17.72 -13.68
CA ILE A 54 14.29 -16.80 -12.70
C ILE A 54 14.58 -17.55 -11.39
N ASP A 55 13.64 -18.34 -10.90
CA ASP A 55 13.81 -19.14 -9.69
C ASP A 55 14.89 -20.20 -9.87
N ALA A 56 14.91 -20.92 -11.02
CA ALA A 56 15.92 -21.94 -11.32
C ALA A 56 17.35 -21.35 -11.41
N LEU A 57 17.49 -20.09 -11.80
CA LEU A 57 18.75 -19.38 -11.86
C LEU A 57 19.12 -18.70 -10.51
N GLY A 58 18.26 -18.76 -9.51
CA GLY A 58 18.48 -18.15 -8.19
C GLY A 58 18.60 -16.62 -8.23
N LEU A 59 18.01 -15.95 -9.24
CA LEU A 59 18.24 -14.53 -9.49
C LEU A 59 17.61 -13.61 -8.43
N LEU A 60 16.54 -14.03 -7.76
CA LEU A 60 15.85 -13.23 -6.74
C LEU A 60 16.16 -13.66 -5.29
N GLY A 61 16.84 -14.79 -5.10
CA GLY A 61 17.45 -15.28 -3.85
C GLY A 61 16.54 -15.41 -2.61
N PHE A 62 15.67 -14.45 -2.35
CA PHE A 62 14.86 -14.34 -1.12
C PHE A 62 13.35 -14.37 -1.40
N VAL A 63 12.92 -14.35 -2.66
CA VAL A 63 11.50 -14.39 -3.06
C VAL A 63 11.37 -15.29 -4.29
N SER A 64 10.35 -16.15 -4.29
CA SER A 64 10.02 -16.94 -5.48
C SER A 64 9.27 -16.09 -6.51
N ALA A 65 9.88 -15.89 -7.69
CA ALA A 65 9.23 -15.21 -8.81
C ALA A 65 7.94 -15.93 -9.22
N ARG A 66 7.92 -17.25 -9.07
CA ARG A 66 6.75 -18.09 -9.38
C ARG A 66 5.62 -17.84 -8.41
N GLU A 67 5.89 -17.80 -7.08
CA GLU A 67 4.88 -17.51 -6.06
C GLU A 67 4.30 -16.11 -6.28
N MET A 68 5.14 -15.10 -6.52
CA MET A 68 4.67 -13.75 -6.85
C MET A 68 3.77 -13.73 -8.10
N THR A 69 4.14 -14.51 -9.12
CA THR A 69 3.35 -14.61 -10.37
C THR A 69 2.00 -15.28 -10.12
N ASP A 70 1.97 -16.33 -9.30
CA ASP A 70 0.75 -17.05 -8.96
C ASP A 70 -0.19 -16.19 -8.09
N ASP A 71 0.35 -15.44 -7.15
CA ASP A 71 -0.39 -14.48 -6.34
C ASP A 71 -0.99 -13.36 -7.20
N PHE A 72 -0.19 -12.76 -8.08
CA PHE A 72 -0.65 -11.77 -9.04
C PHE A 72 -1.76 -12.32 -9.95
N ALA A 73 -1.58 -13.55 -10.45
CA ALA A 73 -2.59 -14.20 -11.26
C ALA A 73 -3.90 -14.43 -10.50
N SER A 74 -3.81 -14.85 -9.24
CA SER A 74 -4.98 -15.10 -8.39
C SER A 74 -5.76 -13.82 -8.10
N TRP A 75 -5.07 -12.70 -7.95
CA TRP A 75 -5.67 -11.39 -7.76
C TRP A 75 -6.37 -10.88 -9.00
N THR A 76 -5.67 -10.88 -10.13
CA THR A 76 -6.23 -10.37 -11.39
C THR A 76 -7.42 -11.20 -11.85
N VAL A 77 -7.44 -12.52 -11.58
CA VAL A 77 -8.62 -13.36 -11.86
C VAL A 77 -9.83 -12.90 -11.03
N ARG A 78 -9.62 -12.49 -9.76
CA ARG A 78 -10.69 -11.94 -8.92
C ARG A 78 -11.18 -10.58 -9.43
N GLU A 79 -10.29 -9.71 -9.87
CA GLU A 79 -10.65 -8.43 -10.50
C GLU A 79 -11.45 -8.59 -11.81
N MET A 80 -11.33 -9.73 -12.48
CA MET A 80 -12.12 -10.02 -13.68
C MET A 80 -13.54 -10.55 -13.39
N ASP A 81 -13.95 -10.61 -12.13
CA ASP A 81 -15.35 -10.88 -11.76
C ASP A 81 -15.95 -9.64 -11.07
N PHE A 82 -16.67 -8.84 -11.84
CA PHE A 82 -17.27 -7.60 -11.33
C PHE A 82 -18.32 -7.79 -10.25
N THR A 83 -18.81 -9.02 -10.04
CA THR A 83 -19.68 -9.29 -8.88
C THR A 83 -18.89 -9.21 -7.57
N GLN A 84 -17.60 -9.56 -7.58
CA GLN A 84 -16.72 -9.40 -6.41
C GLN A 84 -16.50 -7.90 -6.11
N GLU A 85 -16.25 -7.09 -7.15
CA GLU A 85 -16.10 -5.64 -7.01
C GLU A 85 -17.37 -5.01 -6.42
N GLY A 86 -18.55 -5.41 -6.90
CA GLY A 86 -19.83 -4.96 -6.36
C GLY A 86 -20.04 -5.36 -4.89
N GLN A 87 -19.69 -6.59 -4.51
CA GLN A 87 -19.77 -7.06 -3.12
C GLN A 87 -18.81 -6.28 -2.20
N THR A 88 -17.59 -6.00 -2.69
CA THR A 88 -16.63 -5.17 -1.97
C THR A 88 -17.18 -3.76 -1.73
N ALA A 89 -17.77 -3.15 -2.76
CA ALA A 89 -18.42 -1.84 -2.64
C ALA A 89 -19.54 -1.85 -1.60
N ASP A 90 -20.44 -2.83 -1.63
CA ASP A 90 -21.52 -2.94 -0.65
C ASP A 90 -21.01 -3.14 0.78
N ARG A 91 -19.95 -3.93 0.96
CA ARG A 91 -19.31 -4.12 2.28
C ARG A 91 -18.71 -2.80 2.78
N LEU A 92 -17.97 -2.07 1.95
CA LEU A 92 -17.40 -0.75 2.31
C LEU A 92 -18.52 0.25 2.61
N ARG A 93 -19.60 0.27 1.82
CA ARG A 93 -20.75 1.13 2.05
C ARG A 93 -21.42 0.88 3.41
N GLY A 94 -21.51 -0.39 3.81
CA GLY A 94 -22.02 -0.75 5.14
C GLY A 94 -21.13 -0.32 6.31
N LEU A 95 -19.87 -0.01 6.04
CA LEU A 95 -18.89 0.44 7.03
C LEU A 95 -18.58 1.95 6.92
N ALA A 96 -19.14 2.65 5.93
CA ALA A 96 -18.77 4.01 5.57
C ALA A 96 -19.13 5.03 6.67
N LEU A 97 -18.35 6.09 6.74
CA LEU A 97 -18.64 7.28 7.55
C LEU A 97 -19.64 8.20 6.82
N ASP A 98 -20.30 9.10 7.53
CA ASP A 98 -21.32 10.01 6.96
C ASP A 98 -20.79 10.85 5.78
N TYR A 99 -19.47 11.13 5.78
CA TYR A 99 -18.79 11.87 4.72
C TYR A 99 -18.01 10.98 3.73
N GLU A 100 -18.11 9.67 3.89
CA GLU A 100 -17.56 8.66 2.97
C GLU A 100 -18.67 8.11 2.08
N ILE A 101 -18.56 8.31 0.81
CA ILE A 101 -19.56 7.87 -0.15
C ILE A 101 -19.02 6.69 -0.96
N VAL A 102 -19.79 5.62 -0.95
CA VAL A 102 -19.58 4.46 -1.82
C VAL A 102 -20.81 4.33 -2.70
N PRO A 103 -20.67 4.34 -4.04
CA PRO A 103 -21.81 4.33 -4.96
C PRO A 103 -22.68 3.09 -4.76
N GLU A 104 -23.98 3.25 -4.93
CA GLU A 104 -24.95 2.15 -4.91
C GLU A 104 -24.71 1.21 -6.10
N ILE A 105 -24.78 -0.10 -5.85
CA ILE A 105 -24.68 -1.12 -6.92
C ILE A 105 -26.06 -1.51 -7.39
N PHE A 106 -26.30 -1.45 -8.71
CA PHE A 106 -27.52 -1.90 -9.33
C PHE A 106 -27.42 -3.39 -9.70
N TRP A 107 -27.67 -4.25 -8.72
CA TRP A 107 -27.48 -5.70 -8.87
C TRP A 107 -28.28 -6.32 -9.99
N SER A 108 -29.50 -5.82 -10.27
CA SER A 108 -30.33 -6.28 -11.38
C SER A 108 -29.70 -6.00 -12.76
N LEU A 109 -28.74 -5.08 -12.83
CA LEU A 109 -28.00 -4.67 -14.04
C LEU A 109 -26.52 -5.06 -13.98
N THR A 110 -26.13 -5.85 -12.97
CA THR A 110 -24.72 -6.25 -12.72
C THR A 110 -24.55 -7.73 -12.99
N THR A 111 -23.43 -8.07 -13.62
CA THR A 111 -23.00 -9.45 -13.95
C THR A 111 -21.50 -9.57 -13.69
N SER A 112 -20.94 -10.76 -13.89
CA SER A 112 -19.47 -10.94 -13.82
C SER A 112 -18.67 -10.09 -14.81
N ARG A 113 -19.30 -9.55 -15.86
CA ARG A 113 -18.64 -8.74 -16.91
C ARG A 113 -19.15 -7.32 -17.04
N VAL A 114 -20.19 -6.97 -16.33
CA VAL A 114 -20.79 -5.63 -16.33
C VAL A 114 -21.08 -5.24 -14.88
N LEU A 115 -20.53 -4.14 -14.43
CA LEU A 115 -20.85 -3.55 -13.14
C LEU A 115 -21.60 -2.25 -13.37
N THR A 116 -22.80 -2.15 -12.82
CA THR A 116 -23.62 -0.94 -12.89
C THR A 116 -23.70 -0.32 -11.50
N LEU A 117 -23.22 0.90 -11.38
CA LEU A 117 -23.15 1.64 -10.12
C LEU A 117 -23.69 3.06 -10.29
N GLU A 118 -24.06 3.68 -9.20
CA GLU A 118 -24.47 5.08 -9.14
C GLU A 118 -23.42 5.98 -9.78
N LEU A 119 -23.86 6.91 -10.67
CA LEU A 119 -22.97 7.91 -11.22
C LEU A 119 -22.83 9.07 -10.23
N LEU A 120 -21.65 9.23 -9.69
CA LEU A 120 -21.34 10.33 -8.78
C LEU A 120 -20.85 11.56 -9.56
N HIS A 121 -21.30 12.73 -9.11
CA HIS A 121 -20.98 14.01 -9.76
C HIS A 121 -19.99 14.81 -8.89
N GLY A 122 -18.81 15.04 -9.42
CA GLY A 122 -17.75 15.83 -8.79
C GLY A 122 -16.43 15.68 -9.53
N PRO A 123 -15.46 16.56 -9.31
CA PRO A 123 -14.12 16.39 -9.83
C PRO A 123 -13.40 15.26 -9.09
N ASN A 124 -12.65 14.45 -9.84
CA ASN A 124 -11.69 13.56 -9.19
C ASN A 124 -10.40 14.30 -8.81
N ALA A 125 -9.58 13.69 -7.96
CA ALA A 125 -8.36 14.33 -7.47
C ALA A 125 -7.36 14.66 -8.59
N ILE A 126 -7.35 13.92 -9.72
CA ILE A 126 -6.52 14.25 -10.89
C ILE A 126 -7.02 15.53 -11.56
N GLN A 127 -8.33 15.69 -11.71
CA GLN A 127 -8.92 16.89 -12.30
C GLN A 127 -8.68 18.12 -11.43
N ILE A 128 -8.78 17.96 -10.09
CA ILE A 128 -8.45 19.02 -9.14
C ILE A 128 -6.98 19.42 -9.29
N GLN A 129 -6.08 18.43 -9.34
CA GLN A 129 -4.64 18.65 -9.51
C GLN A 129 -4.38 19.45 -10.81
N LYS A 130 -4.99 19.05 -11.92
CA LYS A 130 -4.84 19.75 -13.19
C LYS A 130 -5.24 21.23 -13.08
N ILE A 131 -6.34 21.54 -12.40
CA ILE A 131 -6.78 22.91 -12.16
C ILE A 131 -5.78 23.68 -11.30
N LEU A 132 -5.22 23.02 -10.26
CA LEU A 132 -4.18 23.61 -9.43
C LEU A 132 -2.90 23.91 -10.22
N ASP A 133 -2.50 23.04 -11.13
CA ASP A 133 -1.32 23.24 -12.00
C ASP A 133 -1.55 24.37 -13.03
N GLU A 134 -2.78 24.55 -13.52
CA GLU A 134 -3.14 25.58 -14.52
C GLU A 134 -3.26 26.99 -13.93
N GLY A 135 -3.79 27.13 -12.72
CA GLY A 135 -4.08 28.47 -12.16
C GLY A 135 -4.15 28.52 -10.62
N GLY A 136 -3.68 27.49 -9.96
CA GLY A 136 -3.58 27.42 -8.51
C GLY A 136 -4.93 27.41 -7.79
N ARG A 137 -4.87 27.66 -6.47
CA ARG A 137 -6.07 27.76 -5.61
C ARG A 137 -7.10 28.79 -6.09
N PRO A 138 -6.73 29.98 -6.65
CA PRO A 138 -7.72 30.93 -7.15
C PRO A 138 -8.59 30.38 -8.28
N LEU A 139 -8.01 29.64 -9.24
CA LEU A 139 -8.78 29.03 -10.32
C LEU A 139 -9.69 27.91 -9.80
N LEU A 140 -9.20 27.12 -8.86
CA LEU A 140 -10.00 26.07 -8.23
C LEU A 140 -11.20 26.68 -7.48
N GLN A 141 -10.99 27.72 -6.69
CA GLN A 141 -12.04 28.41 -5.95
C GLN A 141 -13.08 29.05 -6.86
N ALA A 142 -12.64 29.61 -8.00
CA ALA A 142 -13.57 30.16 -9.00
C ALA A 142 -14.45 29.09 -9.63
N ARG A 143 -13.92 27.86 -9.83
CA ARG A 143 -14.63 26.74 -10.44
C ARG A 143 -15.48 25.94 -9.44
N TYR A 144 -15.01 25.83 -8.21
CA TYR A 144 -15.64 25.10 -7.11
C TYR A 144 -15.59 25.94 -5.82
N PRO A 145 -16.47 26.94 -5.68
CA PRO A 145 -16.43 27.91 -4.56
C PRO A 145 -16.54 27.28 -3.16
N GLU A 146 -17.23 26.14 -3.06
CA GLU A 146 -17.50 25.45 -1.80
C GLU A 146 -16.44 24.38 -1.44
N LEU A 147 -15.45 24.18 -2.32
CA LEU A 147 -14.43 23.14 -2.14
C LEU A 147 -13.38 23.58 -1.12
N ASP A 148 -13.30 22.84 -0.02
CA ASP A 148 -12.26 22.94 0.99
C ASP A 148 -11.32 21.72 0.88
N LEU A 149 -10.15 21.91 0.28
CA LEU A 149 -9.17 20.84 0.07
C LEU A 149 -8.62 20.29 1.37
N ASP A 150 -8.43 21.13 2.38
CA ASP A 150 -7.85 20.68 3.65
C ASP A 150 -8.85 19.81 4.41
N LEU A 151 -10.14 20.16 4.36
CA LEU A 151 -11.22 19.32 4.89
C LEU A 151 -11.34 17.99 4.11
N VAL A 152 -11.27 18.04 2.78
CA VAL A 152 -11.33 16.83 1.92
C VAL A 152 -10.16 15.90 2.24
N MET A 153 -8.96 16.43 2.36
CA MET A 153 -7.77 15.64 2.69
C MET A 153 -7.84 15.02 4.08
N ARG A 154 -8.33 15.79 5.05
CA ARG A 154 -8.57 15.30 6.40
C ARG A 154 -9.59 14.15 6.39
N ARG A 155 -10.71 14.31 5.69
CA ARG A 155 -11.74 13.26 5.54
C ARG A 155 -11.18 12.01 4.87
N LEU A 156 -10.45 12.16 3.77
CA LEU A 156 -9.81 11.04 3.08
C LEU A 156 -8.83 10.28 3.97
N ALA A 157 -7.99 11.01 4.72
CA ALA A 157 -7.08 10.41 5.68
C ALA A 157 -7.82 9.64 6.79
N PHE A 158 -8.87 10.23 7.37
CA PHE A 158 -9.69 9.56 8.40
C PHE A 158 -10.41 8.32 7.86
N ILE A 159 -10.97 8.37 6.65
CA ILE A 159 -11.56 7.22 5.97
C ILE A 159 -10.52 6.09 5.88
N SER A 160 -9.35 6.38 5.35
CA SER A 160 -8.29 5.39 5.16
C SER A 160 -7.76 4.82 6.47
N LEU A 161 -7.51 5.67 7.46
CA LEU A 161 -7.05 5.24 8.80
C LEU A 161 -8.11 4.35 9.48
N ARG A 162 -9.40 4.71 9.36
CA ARG A 162 -10.49 3.91 9.92
C ARG A 162 -10.63 2.57 9.21
N GLN A 163 -10.55 2.55 7.90
CA GLN A 163 -10.57 1.31 7.13
C GLN A 163 -9.40 0.39 7.54
N LEU A 164 -8.19 0.93 7.68
CA LEU A 164 -6.99 0.18 8.05
C LEU A 164 -7.03 -0.30 9.51
N PHE A 165 -7.32 0.59 10.45
CA PHE A 165 -7.07 0.32 11.88
C PHE A 165 -8.32 -0.03 12.68
N VAL A 166 -9.52 0.34 12.23
CA VAL A 166 -10.76 0.04 12.95
C VAL A 166 -11.48 -1.13 12.31
N THR A 167 -11.77 -1.07 11.00
CA THR A 167 -12.50 -2.14 10.33
C THR A 167 -11.60 -3.28 9.87
N GLY A 168 -10.34 -2.98 9.54
CA GLY A 168 -9.38 -3.94 8.97
C GLY A 168 -9.70 -4.31 7.52
N PHE A 169 -10.80 -3.81 6.97
CA PHE A 169 -11.17 -3.99 5.57
C PHE A 169 -11.04 -2.64 4.86
N PHE A 170 -10.13 -2.57 3.87
CA PHE A 170 -9.70 -1.30 3.32
C PHE A 170 -9.59 -1.32 1.80
N HIS A 171 -9.83 -0.16 1.21
CA HIS A 171 -9.60 0.08 -0.21
C HIS A 171 -8.11 0.01 -0.52
N GLY A 172 -7.72 -0.96 -1.35
CA GLY A 172 -6.30 -1.25 -1.64
C GLY A 172 -5.66 -0.32 -2.68
N ASP A 173 -6.43 0.55 -3.34
CA ASP A 173 -5.94 1.46 -4.37
C ASP A 173 -6.62 2.84 -4.34
N PRO A 174 -6.43 3.66 -3.28
CA PRO A 174 -6.96 5.01 -3.18
C PRO A 174 -6.20 5.98 -4.12
N HIS A 175 -6.02 5.56 -5.38
CA HIS A 175 -5.37 6.36 -6.42
C HIS A 175 -6.16 7.66 -6.65
N PRO A 176 -5.52 8.79 -6.95
CA PRO A 176 -6.21 10.07 -7.17
C PRO A 176 -7.35 10.03 -8.20
N GLY A 177 -7.28 9.11 -9.17
CA GLY A 177 -8.36 8.88 -10.14
C GLY A 177 -9.60 8.22 -9.55
N ASN A 178 -9.45 7.49 -8.43
CA ASN A 178 -10.50 6.74 -7.75
C ASN A 178 -11.16 7.54 -6.60
N VAL A 179 -10.71 8.77 -6.37
CA VAL A 179 -11.22 9.67 -5.33
C VAL A 179 -12.00 10.80 -6.00
N ILE A 180 -13.32 10.83 -5.83
CA ILE A 180 -14.20 11.92 -6.29
C ILE A 180 -14.57 12.79 -5.09
N VAL A 181 -14.48 14.10 -5.29
CA VAL A 181 -14.89 15.09 -4.29
C VAL A 181 -16.26 15.64 -4.66
N LEU A 182 -17.22 15.45 -3.75
CA LEU A 182 -18.57 15.96 -3.94
C LEU A 182 -18.66 17.44 -3.50
N HIS A 183 -19.69 18.12 -3.95
CA HIS A 183 -19.89 19.57 -3.73
C HIS A 183 -19.96 19.98 -2.23
N ASP A 184 -20.31 19.05 -1.34
CA ASP A 184 -20.36 19.22 0.12
C ASP A 184 -19.08 18.73 0.82
N ASN A 185 -17.98 18.62 0.08
CA ASN A 185 -16.69 18.11 0.54
C ASN A 185 -16.71 16.65 1.06
N ARG A 186 -17.78 15.87 0.78
CA ARG A 186 -17.74 14.43 0.99
C ARG A 186 -16.81 13.78 -0.01
N VAL A 187 -16.18 12.71 0.44
CA VAL A 187 -15.21 11.94 -0.35
C VAL A 187 -15.86 10.66 -0.83
N ALA A 188 -15.85 10.46 -2.13
CA ALA A 188 -16.32 9.23 -2.72
C ALA A 188 -15.16 8.39 -3.25
N LEU A 189 -15.18 7.12 -2.92
CA LEU A 189 -14.29 6.10 -3.49
C LEU A 189 -15.03 5.35 -4.58
N ILE A 190 -14.32 5.17 -5.72
CA ILE A 190 -14.88 4.50 -6.91
C ILE A 190 -13.93 3.45 -7.40
N ASP A 191 -14.02 2.38 -7.78
CA ASP A 191 -13.13 1.27 -8.16
C ASP A 191 -12.74 0.41 -6.94
N PHE A 192 -13.45 -0.69 -6.80
CA PHE A 192 -13.31 -1.59 -5.65
C PHE A 192 -12.68 -2.92 -6.05
N GLY A 193 -11.95 -2.94 -7.17
CA GLY A 193 -11.28 -4.12 -7.69
C GLY A 193 -10.16 -4.62 -6.76
N ILE A 194 -9.46 -3.69 -6.08
CA ILE A 194 -8.38 -4.01 -5.15
C ILE A 194 -8.80 -3.62 -3.74
N PHE A 195 -8.84 -4.60 -2.86
CA PHE A 195 -9.09 -4.40 -1.43
C PHE A 195 -8.16 -5.28 -0.61
N GLY A 196 -7.92 -4.87 0.63
CA GLY A 196 -7.16 -5.63 1.62
C GLY A 196 -8.00 -5.95 2.83
N GLU A 197 -7.63 -7.03 3.51
CA GLU A 197 -8.22 -7.41 4.79
C GLU A 197 -7.13 -7.83 5.76
N LEU A 198 -6.99 -7.09 6.86
CA LEU A 198 -6.06 -7.41 7.92
C LEU A 198 -6.72 -8.35 8.93
N ALA A 199 -6.03 -9.40 9.29
CA ALA A 199 -6.42 -10.21 10.44
C ALA A 199 -6.45 -9.32 11.70
N PRO A 200 -7.30 -9.63 12.71
CA PRO A 200 -7.38 -8.83 13.93
C PRO A 200 -6.03 -8.60 14.61
N SER A 201 -5.16 -9.61 14.64
CA SER A 201 -3.81 -9.53 15.21
C SER A 201 -2.89 -8.61 14.38
N GLU A 202 -2.92 -8.71 13.05
CA GLU A 202 -2.13 -7.82 12.17
C GLU A 202 -2.59 -6.37 12.32
N ARG A 203 -3.92 -6.15 12.35
CA ARG A 203 -4.52 -4.84 12.55
C ARG A 203 -4.08 -4.21 13.88
N GLU A 204 -4.07 -4.97 14.97
CA GLU A 204 -3.61 -4.50 16.28
C GLU A 204 -2.14 -4.09 16.23
N ILE A 205 -1.27 -4.92 15.64
CA ILE A 205 0.16 -4.62 15.50
C ILE A 205 0.36 -3.34 14.67
N TRP A 206 -0.32 -3.22 13.53
CA TRP A 206 -0.24 -2.01 12.70
C TRP A 206 -0.76 -0.77 13.42
N SER A 207 -1.88 -0.88 14.13
CA SER A 207 -2.44 0.24 14.91
C SER A 207 -1.43 0.73 15.95
N ARG A 208 -0.81 -0.16 16.71
CA ARG A 208 0.23 0.17 17.70
C ARG A 208 1.48 0.78 17.05
N HIS A 209 1.93 0.22 15.92
CA HIS A 209 3.06 0.76 15.17
C HIS A 209 2.82 2.23 14.79
N PHE A 210 1.66 2.53 14.19
CA PHE A 210 1.35 3.89 13.73
C PHE A 210 1.04 4.84 14.88
N GLN A 211 0.42 4.37 15.96
CA GLN A 211 0.22 5.16 17.17
C GLN A 211 1.56 5.55 17.82
N ALA A 212 2.46 4.58 17.98
CA ALA A 212 3.79 4.81 18.52
C ALA A 212 4.59 5.78 17.63
N PHE A 213 4.55 5.60 16.31
CA PHE A 213 5.17 6.53 15.36
C PHE A 213 4.57 7.95 15.50
N ALA A 214 3.24 8.10 15.56
CA ALA A 214 2.58 9.39 15.68
C ALA A 214 2.92 10.13 16.98
N THR A 215 3.20 9.41 18.07
CA THR A 215 3.60 9.98 19.37
C THR A 215 5.12 10.15 19.52
N GLY A 216 5.91 9.62 18.58
CA GLY A 216 7.38 9.72 18.60
C GLY A 216 8.08 8.59 19.34
N ASP A 217 7.37 7.56 19.78
CA ASP A 217 7.97 6.34 20.32
C ASP A 217 8.44 5.43 19.19
N ILE A 218 9.58 5.80 18.59
CA ILE A 218 10.11 5.09 17.42
C ILE A 218 10.56 3.67 17.79
N ARG A 219 10.98 3.44 19.03
CA ARG A 219 11.38 2.09 19.49
C ARG A 219 10.20 1.14 19.49
N GLU A 220 9.09 1.55 20.08
CA GLU A 220 7.85 0.78 20.08
C GLU A 220 7.32 0.58 18.65
N ALA A 221 7.38 1.61 17.82
CA ALA A 221 6.98 1.48 16.42
C ALA A 221 7.76 0.38 15.69
N ILE A 222 9.09 0.32 15.83
CA ILE A 222 9.92 -0.73 15.22
C ILE A 222 9.65 -2.10 15.85
N TYR A 223 9.50 -2.17 17.16
CA TYR A 223 9.17 -3.41 17.84
C TYR A 223 7.87 -4.01 17.30
N GLN A 224 6.82 -3.21 17.18
CA GLN A 224 5.57 -3.68 16.62
C GLN A 224 5.73 -4.11 15.14
N TYR A 225 6.39 -3.29 14.31
CA TYR A 225 6.61 -3.65 12.91
C TYR A 225 7.37 -4.97 12.74
N SER A 226 8.35 -5.23 13.61
CA SER A 226 9.13 -6.47 13.55
C SER A 226 8.32 -7.74 13.82
N LYS A 227 7.14 -7.66 14.44
CA LYS A 227 6.22 -8.80 14.60
C LYS A 227 5.52 -9.20 13.28
N LEU A 228 5.53 -8.33 12.28
CA LEU A 228 4.95 -8.57 10.96
C LEU A 228 5.97 -9.12 9.95
N ILE A 229 7.22 -9.24 10.36
CA ILE A 229 8.33 -9.68 9.52
C ILE A 229 8.50 -11.19 9.65
N ILE A 230 8.75 -11.83 8.52
CA ILE A 230 9.11 -13.25 8.46
C ILE A 230 10.63 -13.33 8.33
N ALA A 231 11.27 -13.92 9.33
CA ALA A 231 12.71 -14.14 9.37
C ALA A 231 13.05 -15.59 9.04
N ASP A 232 14.06 -15.79 8.21
CA ASP A 232 14.70 -17.08 7.97
C ASP A 232 15.91 -17.24 8.93
N PRO A 233 16.49 -18.46 9.11
CA PRO A 233 17.62 -18.68 10.02
C PRO A 233 18.84 -17.78 9.76
N ASP A 234 19.03 -17.33 8.51
CA ASP A 234 20.15 -16.48 8.09
C ASP A 234 19.79 -14.97 8.06
N SER A 235 18.64 -14.61 8.63
CA SER A 235 18.17 -13.22 8.68
C SER A 235 18.80 -12.45 9.83
N ASP A 236 19.18 -11.19 9.59
CA ASP A 236 19.69 -10.31 10.65
C ASP A 236 18.60 -9.30 11.09
N VAL A 237 17.73 -9.77 11.99
CA VAL A 237 16.64 -8.97 12.56
C VAL A 237 17.18 -7.83 13.44
N VAL A 238 18.35 -8.02 14.07
CA VAL A 238 18.92 -7.04 15.00
C VAL A 238 19.44 -5.83 14.21
N ALA A 239 20.26 -6.08 13.18
CA ALA A 239 20.74 -5.00 12.32
C ALA A 239 19.59 -4.29 11.62
N PHE A 240 18.60 -5.03 11.11
CA PHE A 240 17.38 -4.42 10.54
C PHE A 240 16.69 -3.46 11.52
N ARG A 241 16.49 -3.86 12.77
CA ARG A 241 15.82 -3.02 13.77
C ARG A 241 16.59 -1.72 14.02
N GLN A 242 17.90 -1.78 14.05
CA GLN A 242 18.76 -0.61 14.25
C GLN A 242 18.66 0.36 13.07
N GLU A 243 18.82 -0.12 11.85
CA GLU A 243 18.74 0.72 10.64
C GLU A 243 17.33 1.29 10.45
N ALA A 244 16.30 0.47 10.67
CA ALA A 244 14.91 0.91 10.61
C ALA A 244 14.59 1.97 11.68
N PHE A 245 15.20 1.89 12.86
CA PHE A 245 15.06 2.92 13.89
C PHE A 245 15.61 4.26 13.41
N GLU A 246 16.82 4.28 12.83
CA GLU A 246 17.43 5.50 12.31
C GLU A 246 16.60 6.12 11.18
N ALA A 247 16.12 5.28 10.26
CA ALA A 247 15.28 5.73 9.15
C ALA A 247 13.94 6.31 9.60
N LEU A 248 13.24 5.64 10.52
CA LEU A 248 11.96 6.11 11.05
C LEU A 248 12.11 7.33 11.97
N GLN A 249 13.18 7.40 12.75
CA GLN A 249 13.50 8.60 13.55
C GLN A 249 13.75 9.80 12.65
N HIS A 250 14.53 9.63 11.59
CA HIS A 250 14.75 10.69 10.62
C HIS A 250 13.43 11.14 9.96
N LEU A 251 12.58 10.20 9.53
CA LEU A 251 11.27 10.52 8.97
C LEU A 251 10.40 11.29 9.96
N TYR A 252 10.34 10.86 11.22
CA TYR A 252 9.57 11.53 12.24
C TYR A 252 10.03 12.99 12.47
N LEU A 253 11.34 13.20 12.59
CA LEU A 253 11.93 14.54 12.73
C LEU A 253 11.68 15.42 11.49
N THR A 254 11.72 14.83 10.30
CA THR A 254 11.39 15.52 9.05
C THR A 254 9.94 16.01 9.03
N HIS A 255 9.00 15.23 9.57
CA HIS A 255 7.60 15.66 9.69
C HIS A 255 7.39 16.78 10.72
N LEU A 256 8.21 16.83 11.75
CA LEU A 256 8.16 17.89 12.77
C LEU A 256 8.83 19.18 12.32
N ASN A 257 9.72 19.13 11.34
CA ASN A 257 10.44 20.30 10.86
C ASN A 257 9.58 21.09 9.85
N PRO A 258 9.16 22.34 10.15
CA PRO A 258 8.37 23.15 9.22
C PRO A 258 9.08 23.47 7.90
N GLU A 259 10.42 23.50 7.90
CA GLU A 259 11.25 23.81 6.74
C GLU A 259 11.44 22.62 5.80
N SER A 260 11.03 21.41 6.21
CA SER A 260 11.13 20.22 5.34
C SER A 260 10.20 20.32 4.14
N SER A 261 10.72 19.97 2.98
CA SER A 261 9.95 19.96 1.75
C SER A 261 8.88 18.87 1.74
N PRO A 262 7.81 19.00 0.93
CA PRO A 262 6.82 17.95 0.76
C PRO A 262 7.43 16.60 0.32
N GLU A 263 8.46 16.64 -0.53
CA GLU A 263 9.16 15.45 -1.04
C GLU A 263 9.91 14.72 0.09
N GLU A 264 10.49 15.43 1.04
CA GLU A 264 11.16 14.85 2.21
C GLU A 264 10.18 14.17 3.15
N ARG A 265 8.96 14.70 3.28
CA ARG A 265 7.89 14.14 4.12
C ARG A 265 7.15 12.98 3.44
N HIS A 266 7.46 12.67 2.17
CA HIS A 266 6.71 11.69 1.42
C HIS A 266 6.99 10.26 1.90
N VAL A 267 5.94 9.53 2.32
CA VAL A 267 6.02 8.16 2.85
C VAL A 267 6.65 7.17 1.86
N ALA A 268 6.53 7.39 0.56
CA ALA A 268 7.13 6.50 -0.45
C ALA A 268 8.65 6.36 -0.29
N ARG A 269 9.35 7.45 0.08
CA ARG A 269 10.80 7.41 0.30
C ARG A 269 11.18 6.48 1.45
N SER A 270 10.45 6.58 2.54
CA SER A 270 10.67 5.72 3.72
C SER A 270 10.26 4.28 3.47
N SER A 271 9.17 4.06 2.73
CA SER A 271 8.75 2.72 2.32
C SER A 271 9.83 2.04 1.48
N THR A 272 10.42 2.75 0.52
CA THR A 272 11.51 2.21 -0.32
C THR A 272 12.71 1.82 0.55
N ALA A 273 13.12 2.69 1.49
CA ALA A 273 14.23 2.40 2.39
C ALA A 273 13.94 1.16 3.27
N ILE A 274 12.71 1.04 3.80
CA ILE A 274 12.31 -0.15 4.59
C ILE A 274 12.37 -1.42 3.74
N PHE A 275 11.89 -1.39 2.49
CA PHE A 275 11.95 -2.57 1.61
C PHE A 275 13.37 -2.95 1.21
N GLU A 276 14.26 -1.97 1.03
CA GLU A 276 15.69 -2.21 0.81
C GLU A 276 16.34 -2.88 2.01
N MET A 277 16.07 -2.38 3.22
CA MET A 277 16.56 -2.98 4.47
C MET A 277 16.03 -4.40 4.68
N LEU A 278 14.73 -4.65 4.43
CA LEU A 278 14.16 -6.00 4.48
C LEU A 278 14.91 -6.96 3.56
N ARG A 279 15.21 -6.53 2.34
CA ARG A 279 15.98 -7.31 1.37
C ARG A 279 17.41 -7.55 1.83
N GLU A 280 18.11 -6.52 2.30
CA GLU A 280 19.52 -6.60 2.74
C GLU A 280 19.68 -7.57 3.90
N HIS A 281 18.72 -7.55 4.82
CA HIS A 281 18.72 -8.42 6.01
C HIS A 281 18.00 -9.77 5.80
N ARG A 282 17.63 -10.11 4.54
CA ARG A 282 16.93 -11.35 4.18
C ARG A 282 15.62 -11.57 4.95
N LEU A 283 14.88 -10.50 5.10
CA LEU A 283 13.58 -10.49 5.76
C LEU A 283 12.45 -10.43 4.73
N ARG A 284 11.33 -11.06 5.03
CA ARG A 284 10.15 -11.10 4.17
C ARG A 284 8.94 -10.52 4.88
N VAL A 285 7.97 -10.06 4.12
CA VAL A 285 6.66 -9.62 4.60
C VAL A 285 5.56 -10.31 3.83
N THR A 286 4.38 -10.41 4.42
CA THR A 286 3.21 -10.98 3.76
C THR A 286 2.71 -10.07 2.65
N LEU A 287 1.95 -10.65 1.71
CA LEU A 287 1.30 -9.90 0.64
C LEU A 287 0.33 -8.83 1.17
N ASN A 288 -0.41 -9.12 2.27
CA ASN A 288 -1.27 -8.15 2.93
C ASN A 288 -0.49 -6.93 3.42
N ASN A 289 0.73 -7.13 3.92
CA ASN A 289 1.62 -6.03 4.30
C ASN A 289 2.03 -5.17 3.10
N LEU A 290 2.30 -5.78 1.95
CA LEU A 290 2.60 -5.03 0.71
C LEU A 290 1.40 -4.21 0.24
N LEU A 291 0.18 -4.75 0.32
CA LEU A 291 -1.05 -4.02 0.02
C LEU A 291 -1.28 -2.86 0.97
N PHE A 292 -1.07 -3.09 2.24
CA PHE A 292 -1.16 -2.05 3.27
C PHE A 292 -0.22 -0.88 2.95
N TRP A 293 1.06 -1.16 2.66
CA TRP A 293 2.04 -0.15 2.27
C TRP A 293 1.64 0.56 0.97
N ARG A 294 1.18 -0.17 -0.04
CA ARG A 294 0.68 0.41 -1.29
C ARG A 294 -0.44 1.41 -1.03
N THR A 295 -1.40 1.05 -0.18
CA THR A 295 -2.52 1.93 0.20
C THR A 295 -2.02 3.21 0.87
N LEU A 296 -1.08 3.11 1.81
CA LEU A 296 -0.49 4.27 2.47
C LEU A 296 0.26 5.18 1.50
N VAL A 297 1.06 4.61 0.60
CA VAL A 297 1.81 5.37 -0.41
C VAL A 297 0.85 6.08 -1.36
N ALA A 298 -0.19 5.41 -1.83
CA ALA A 298 -1.19 6.00 -2.73
C ALA A 298 -1.99 7.12 -2.04
N LEU A 299 -2.39 6.92 -0.78
CA LEU A 299 -3.04 7.94 0.04
C LEU A 299 -2.13 9.18 0.22
N ASN A 300 -0.89 8.94 0.59
CA ASN A 300 0.10 10.00 0.81
C ASN A 300 0.37 10.78 -0.49
N ALA A 301 0.52 10.08 -1.61
CA ALA A 301 0.69 10.72 -2.92
C ALA A 301 -0.52 11.59 -3.31
N SER A 302 -1.74 11.14 -3.01
CA SER A 302 -2.97 11.91 -3.23
C SER A 302 -2.99 13.16 -2.34
N ALA A 303 -2.61 13.00 -1.06
CA ALA A 303 -2.56 14.09 -0.09
C ALA A 303 -1.60 15.20 -0.53
N PHE A 304 -0.35 14.85 -0.80
CA PHE A 304 0.67 15.85 -1.17
C PHE A 304 0.40 16.56 -2.50
N ARG A 305 -0.23 15.89 -3.45
CA ARG A 305 -0.62 16.52 -4.71
C ARG A 305 -1.71 17.57 -4.54
N LEU A 306 -2.69 17.32 -3.68
CA LEU A 306 -3.83 18.21 -3.46
C LEU A 306 -3.53 19.30 -2.44
N SER A 307 -2.77 19.00 -1.39
CA SER A 307 -2.38 19.94 -0.34
C SER A 307 -0.97 19.62 0.16
N PRO A 308 0.08 20.22 -0.43
CA PRO A 308 1.48 19.97 -0.03
C PRO A 308 1.80 20.30 1.43
N SER A 309 1.00 21.18 2.04
CA SER A 309 1.11 21.57 3.47
C SER A 309 0.31 20.68 4.41
N PHE A 310 -0.34 19.61 3.91
CA PHE A 310 -1.19 18.76 4.72
C PHE A 310 -0.42 18.03 5.83
N ASP A 311 -0.85 18.22 7.09
CA ASP A 311 -0.26 17.60 8.27
C ASP A 311 -0.86 16.20 8.51
N LEU A 312 -0.37 15.21 7.78
CA LEU A 312 -0.80 13.82 7.95
C LEU A 312 -0.50 13.28 9.36
N LEU A 313 0.65 13.67 9.94
CA LEU A 313 1.04 13.23 11.29
C LEU A 313 0.10 13.80 12.37
N GLY A 314 -0.30 15.06 12.23
CA GLY A 314 -1.30 15.68 13.11
C GLY A 314 -2.66 14.98 13.02
N VAL A 315 -3.09 14.62 11.80
CA VAL A 315 -4.32 13.85 11.58
C VAL A 315 -4.23 12.46 12.18
N GLN A 316 -3.09 11.77 12.07
CA GLN A 316 -2.88 10.48 12.72
C GLN A 316 -2.96 10.59 14.26
N ARG A 317 -2.33 11.60 14.86
CA ARG A 317 -2.42 11.85 16.30
C ARG A 317 -3.86 12.04 16.77
N GLU A 318 -4.63 12.82 16.02
CA GLU A 318 -6.03 13.04 16.32
C GLU A 318 -6.87 11.75 16.18
N PHE A 319 -6.62 10.99 15.11
CA PHE A 319 -7.28 9.71 14.88
C PHE A 319 -7.04 8.74 16.05
N PHE A 320 -5.78 8.57 16.49
CA PHE A 320 -5.45 7.66 17.58
C PHE A 320 -5.89 8.15 18.96
N LYS A 321 -6.17 9.44 19.16
CA LYS A 321 -6.86 9.92 20.35
C LYS A 321 -8.30 9.44 20.43
N THR A 322 -8.95 9.21 19.28
CA THR A 322 -10.35 8.83 19.21
C THR A 322 -10.53 7.31 19.11
N TYR A 323 -9.65 6.64 18.35
CA TYR A 323 -9.74 5.22 17.99
C TYR A 323 -8.54 4.40 18.47
N GLY A 324 -7.62 4.99 19.20
CA GLY A 324 -6.49 4.25 19.76
C GLY A 324 -6.93 3.27 20.85
N PRO A 325 -6.13 2.25 21.15
CA PRO A 325 -6.40 1.33 22.24
C PRO A 325 -6.48 2.09 23.57
N ASP A 326 -7.37 1.61 24.46
CA ASP A 326 -7.46 2.14 25.82
C ASP A 326 -6.10 1.92 26.52
N PRO A 327 -5.56 2.93 27.23
CA PRO A 327 -4.30 2.77 27.97
C PRO A 327 -4.30 1.61 28.97
N ILE A 328 -5.46 1.22 29.49
CA ILE A 328 -5.62 0.06 30.38
C ILE A 328 -5.49 -1.24 29.59
N ASP A 329 -6.17 -1.32 28.44
CA ASP A 329 -6.04 -2.48 27.52
C ASP A 329 -4.62 -2.61 27.00
N GLU A 330 -3.95 -1.50 26.73
CA GLU A 330 -2.55 -1.46 26.31
C GLU A 330 -1.63 -2.03 27.40
N ALA A 331 -1.80 -1.61 28.66
CA ALA A 331 -1.04 -2.13 29.78
C ALA A 331 -1.28 -3.65 30.01
N LEU A 332 -2.55 -4.09 29.90
CA LEU A 332 -2.90 -5.52 30.00
C LEU A 332 -2.31 -6.34 28.88
N ASN A 333 -2.26 -5.81 27.65
CA ASN A 333 -1.68 -6.47 26.50
C ASN A 333 -0.15 -6.59 26.62
N VAL A 334 0.52 -5.54 27.06
CA VAL A 334 1.97 -5.57 27.38
C VAL A 334 2.28 -6.66 28.44
N PHE A 335 1.45 -6.74 29.45
CA PHE A 335 1.58 -7.75 30.50
C PHE A 335 1.33 -9.17 29.97
N ARG A 336 0.30 -9.33 29.13
CA ARG A 336 -0.01 -10.62 28.48
C ARG A 336 1.11 -11.07 27.54
N ASP A 337 1.66 -10.17 26.73
CA ASP A 337 2.75 -10.45 25.79
C ASP A 337 4.03 -10.85 26.56
N ALA A 338 4.35 -10.12 27.63
CA ALA A 338 5.46 -10.46 28.51
C ALA A 338 5.27 -11.84 29.20
N ILE A 339 4.06 -12.22 29.58
CA ILE A 339 3.75 -13.55 30.09
C ILE A 339 3.91 -14.61 28.99
N HIS A 340 3.42 -14.38 27.78
CA HIS A 340 3.52 -15.35 26.68
C HIS A 340 4.96 -15.61 26.27
N GLU A 341 5.78 -14.58 26.14
CA GLU A 341 7.21 -14.71 25.84
C GLU A 341 7.96 -15.48 26.94
N ASN A 342 7.60 -15.26 28.21
CA ASN A 342 8.27 -15.94 29.34
C ASN A 342 7.73 -17.35 29.62
N ILE A 343 6.47 -17.65 29.33
CA ILE A 343 5.91 -19.00 29.44
C ILE A 343 6.58 -19.95 28.43
N GLY A 344 6.82 -19.47 27.19
CA GLY A 344 7.56 -20.22 26.18
C GLY A 344 8.97 -20.60 26.67
N ALA A 345 9.70 -19.65 27.24
CA ALA A 345 11.02 -19.87 27.82
C ALA A 345 10.98 -20.80 29.05
N LEU A 346 9.95 -20.70 29.89
CA LEU A 346 9.72 -21.58 31.05
C LEU A 346 9.43 -23.03 30.63
N LEU A 347 8.62 -23.23 29.58
CA LEU A 347 8.25 -24.57 29.10
C LEU A 347 9.39 -25.29 28.36
N HIS A 348 10.34 -24.55 27.79
CA HIS A 348 11.49 -25.10 27.09
C HIS A 348 12.74 -25.27 27.99
N GLY A 349 12.64 -24.97 29.30
CA GLY A 349 13.72 -25.19 30.26
C GLY A 349 14.92 -24.25 30.11
N GLU A 350 14.83 -23.26 29.28
CA GLU A 350 15.84 -22.21 29.08
C GLU A 350 15.50 -20.97 29.94
N LEU A 351 15.53 -21.17 31.27
CA LEU A 351 15.55 -20.06 32.19
C LEU A 351 16.97 -19.46 32.24
N ASP A 352 17.32 -18.73 31.21
CA ASP A 352 18.43 -17.80 31.32
C ASP A 352 17.91 -16.54 32.03
N ARG A 353 18.39 -16.36 33.30
CA ARG A 353 18.08 -15.16 34.11
C ARG A 353 18.45 -13.85 33.40
N ILE A 354 19.20 -13.93 32.31
CA ILE A 354 19.60 -12.84 31.43
C ILE A 354 18.44 -12.44 30.51
N GLY A 355 17.57 -13.37 30.07
CA GLY A 355 16.44 -13.06 29.18
C GLY A 355 15.38 -12.19 29.84
N LEU A 356 15.09 -12.35 31.11
CA LEU A 356 14.14 -11.51 31.85
C LEU A 356 14.71 -10.12 32.13
N ALA A 357 16.01 -10.00 32.40
CA ALA A 357 16.72 -8.74 32.54
C ALA A 357 16.80 -7.99 31.20
N LEU A 358 17.08 -8.70 30.09
CA LEU A 358 17.13 -8.10 28.75
C LEU A 358 15.77 -7.66 28.22
N ALA A 359 14.67 -8.34 28.55
CA ALA A 359 13.31 -7.89 28.22
C ALA A 359 12.91 -6.60 28.98
N ILE A 360 13.42 -6.42 30.18
CA ILE A 360 13.20 -5.21 30.98
C ILE A 360 14.22 -4.11 30.60
N GLU A 361 15.47 -4.47 30.33
CA GLU A 361 16.54 -3.55 29.90
C GLU A 361 16.43 -3.13 28.43
N SER A 362 15.88 -3.93 27.54
CA SER A 362 15.67 -3.53 26.13
C SER A 362 14.69 -2.35 25.97
N ARG A 363 13.95 -2.02 27.02
CA ARG A 363 13.18 -0.78 27.13
C ARG A 363 14.03 0.42 27.54
N ASN A 364 15.18 0.23 28.18
CA ASN A 364 15.95 1.35 28.74
C ASN A 364 17.37 1.52 28.17
N ASP A 365 17.99 0.52 27.55
CA ASP A 365 19.37 0.63 27.12
C ASP A 365 19.64 0.12 25.71
N LEU A 366 19.65 1.06 24.75
CA LEU A 366 20.30 0.91 23.44
C LEU A 366 21.80 1.27 23.48
N ASN A 367 22.42 1.26 24.66
CA ASN A 367 23.81 1.69 24.83
C ASN A 367 24.81 0.54 25.09
N VAL A 368 24.47 -0.71 24.85
CA VAL A 368 25.43 -1.79 24.97
C VAL A 368 25.40 -2.62 23.69
N VAL A 369 26.27 -2.35 22.78
CA VAL A 369 27.21 -3.26 22.08
C VAL A 369 27.96 -2.45 21.03
N ALA A 370 29.01 -1.80 21.44
CA ALA A 370 30.16 -1.50 20.60
C ALA A 370 31.24 -2.51 20.94
N ASP A 371 31.16 -3.69 20.44
CA ASP A 371 32.33 -4.58 20.22
C ASP A 371 31.91 -5.89 19.55
N VAL A 372 31.80 -5.91 18.23
CA VAL A 372 31.94 -7.15 17.45
C VAL A 372 32.79 -6.85 16.23
N ARG A 373 33.93 -7.52 16.21
CA ARG A 373 34.99 -7.49 15.22
C ARG A 373 34.49 -7.61 13.79
N GLU A 374 35.07 -6.77 12.95
CA GLU A 374 35.10 -6.89 11.49
C GLU A 374 35.46 -8.30 11.03
N SER A 375 34.64 -8.86 10.17
CA SER A 375 35.03 -9.93 9.26
C SER A 375 34.51 -9.63 7.87
N ALA A 376 35.38 -9.15 7.02
CA ALA A 376 35.15 -9.08 5.58
C ALA A 376 35.25 -10.47 4.96
N PRO A 377 34.24 -10.91 4.14
CA PRO A 377 34.29 -10.74 2.69
C PRO A 377 32.89 -10.65 2.01
N VAL A 378 32.15 -9.59 2.22
CA VAL A 378 30.79 -9.44 1.63
C VAL A 378 30.79 -8.66 0.30
N ALA A 379 31.88 -7.96 -0.02
CA ALA A 379 31.92 -7.07 -1.18
C ALA A 379 31.91 -7.76 -2.57
N ARG A 380 32.32 -9.03 -2.67
CA ARG A 380 32.37 -9.74 -3.97
C ARG A 380 31.04 -10.35 -4.43
N ASP A 381 30.11 -10.57 -3.54
CA ASP A 381 28.81 -11.15 -3.88
C ASP A 381 27.79 -10.07 -4.31
N ARG A 382 27.95 -8.87 -3.82
CA ARG A 382 27.12 -7.69 -4.12
C ARG A 382 27.08 -7.36 -5.62
N ASP A 383 28.23 -7.39 -6.27
CA ASP A 383 28.36 -7.08 -7.72
C ASP A 383 27.77 -8.19 -8.62
N ARG A 384 27.76 -9.45 -8.18
CA ARG A 384 27.16 -10.56 -8.91
C ARG A 384 25.63 -10.48 -8.91
N HIS A 385 25.03 -10.19 -7.77
CA HIS A 385 23.58 -10.09 -7.63
C HIS A 385 23.00 -8.85 -8.33
N ALA A 386 23.70 -7.71 -8.27
CA ALA A 386 23.30 -6.51 -8.98
C ALA A 386 23.32 -6.73 -10.51
N ARG A 387 24.37 -7.36 -11.05
CA ARG A 387 24.46 -7.69 -12.49
C ARG A 387 23.43 -8.74 -12.91
N ALA A 388 23.15 -9.74 -12.08
CA ALA A 388 22.12 -10.73 -12.36
C ALA A 388 20.73 -10.13 -12.39
N MET A 389 20.42 -9.19 -11.48
CA MET A 389 19.15 -8.45 -11.47
C MET A 389 19.00 -7.55 -12.70
N THR A 390 20.05 -6.86 -13.09
CA THR A 390 20.04 -6.02 -14.31
C THR A 390 19.81 -6.86 -15.56
N LEU A 391 20.42 -8.04 -15.66
CA LEU A 391 20.24 -8.97 -16.78
C LEU A 391 18.83 -9.59 -16.78
N ALA A 392 18.26 -9.91 -15.62
CA ALA A 392 16.90 -10.42 -15.51
C ALA A 392 15.87 -9.36 -15.92
N LEU A 393 16.07 -8.11 -15.54
CA LEU A 393 15.22 -6.98 -15.92
C LEU A 393 15.33 -6.62 -17.39
N VAL A 394 16.53 -6.69 -17.96
CA VAL A 394 16.75 -6.53 -19.40
C VAL A 394 16.11 -7.69 -20.18
N GLY A 395 16.24 -8.93 -19.69
CA GLY A 395 15.57 -10.10 -20.25
C GLY A 395 14.05 -9.97 -20.24
N LEU A 396 13.47 -9.54 -19.12
CA LEU A 396 12.04 -9.29 -18.99
C LEU A 396 11.57 -8.15 -19.91
N SER A 397 12.36 -7.08 -20.02
CA SER A 397 12.09 -5.95 -20.92
C SER A 397 12.16 -6.38 -22.39
N LEU A 398 13.08 -7.28 -22.77
CA LEU A 398 13.20 -7.82 -24.10
C LEU A 398 12.07 -8.79 -24.45
N VAL A 399 11.58 -9.60 -23.50
CA VAL A 399 10.41 -10.47 -23.68
C VAL A 399 9.16 -9.62 -23.86
N VAL A 400 9.01 -8.56 -23.07
CA VAL A 400 7.90 -7.58 -23.19
C VAL A 400 7.99 -6.82 -24.53
N ALA A 401 9.17 -6.40 -24.96
CA ALA A 401 9.38 -5.72 -26.24
C ALA A 401 9.26 -6.64 -27.46
N GLY A 402 9.68 -7.92 -27.34
CA GLY A 402 9.62 -8.91 -28.42
C GLY A 402 8.23 -9.48 -28.68
N SER A 403 7.30 -9.41 -27.72
CA SER A 403 5.89 -9.76 -27.90
C SER A 403 5.04 -8.58 -28.46
N GLY A 404 5.69 -7.55 -28.93
CA GLY A 404 5.24 -6.19 -29.16
C GLY A 404 4.16 -5.92 -30.20
N ALA A 405 3.52 -6.92 -30.81
CA ALA A 405 2.42 -6.70 -31.74
C ALA A 405 1.01 -6.87 -31.14
N ALA A 406 0.88 -7.35 -29.91
CA ALA A 406 -0.41 -7.69 -29.31
C ALA A 406 -0.72 -7.00 -27.97
N TRP A 407 0.17 -6.18 -27.43
CA TRP A 407 -0.02 -5.56 -26.12
C TRP A 407 -0.70 -4.19 -26.25
N ASP A 408 -1.92 -4.10 -25.68
CA ASP A 408 -2.58 -2.82 -25.41
C ASP A 408 -1.65 -1.93 -24.56
N PRO A 409 -1.51 -0.61 -24.85
CA PRO A 409 -0.73 0.32 -24.06
C PRO A 409 -1.05 0.33 -22.56
N ALA A 410 -2.29 -0.01 -22.19
CA ALA A 410 -2.72 -0.13 -20.78
C ALA A 410 -2.08 -1.32 -20.06
N TRP A 411 -1.85 -2.45 -20.74
CA TRP A 411 -1.10 -3.58 -20.18
C TRP A 411 0.38 -3.29 -20.02
N ARG A 412 0.95 -2.50 -20.91
CA ARG A 412 2.32 -1.98 -20.73
C ARG A 412 2.44 -1.17 -19.44
N GLN A 413 1.45 -0.35 -19.12
CA GLN A 413 1.42 0.37 -17.86
C GLN A 413 1.20 -0.54 -16.65
N ALA A 414 0.35 -1.56 -16.72
CA ALA A 414 0.12 -2.49 -15.61
C ALA A 414 1.35 -3.36 -15.32
N VAL A 415 2.02 -3.85 -16.37
CA VAL A 415 3.29 -4.61 -16.23
C VAL A 415 4.43 -3.69 -15.78
N ILE A 416 4.48 -2.45 -16.25
CA ILE A 416 5.43 -1.43 -15.77
C ILE A 416 5.14 -1.08 -14.31
N LEU A 417 3.89 -0.93 -13.90
CA LEU A 417 3.51 -0.66 -12.51
C LEU A 417 3.73 -1.87 -11.58
N ALA A 418 3.62 -3.10 -12.07
CA ALA A 418 4.01 -4.29 -11.32
C ALA A 418 5.53 -4.47 -11.28
N ALA A 419 6.26 -4.02 -12.33
CA ALA A 419 7.72 -4.07 -12.41
C ALA A 419 8.41 -2.82 -11.82
N VAL A 420 7.70 -1.70 -11.65
CA VAL A 420 8.26 -0.44 -11.11
C VAL A 420 8.84 -0.61 -9.70
N PRO A 421 8.27 -1.37 -8.75
CA PRO A 421 8.98 -1.66 -7.51
C PRO A 421 10.28 -2.43 -7.74
N MET A 422 10.35 -3.26 -8.79
CA MET A 422 11.59 -3.96 -9.16
C MET A 422 12.58 -3.07 -9.91
N LEU A 423 12.10 -2.11 -10.72
CA LEU A 423 12.91 -1.19 -11.52
C LEU A 423 13.43 0.01 -10.71
N THR A 424 12.66 0.54 -9.77
CA THR A 424 13.15 1.61 -8.88
C THR A 424 14.26 1.10 -7.98
N LEU A 425 14.24 -0.17 -7.57
CA LEU A 425 15.34 -0.80 -6.85
C LEU A 425 16.64 -0.88 -7.67
N SER A 426 16.58 -0.99 -9.00
CA SER A 426 17.76 -1.03 -9.88
C SER A 426 18.30 0.37 -10.20
N PHE A 427 17.44 1.37 -10.39
CA PHE A 427 17.84 2.73 -10.80
C PHE A 427 18.41 3.57 -9.66
N VAL A 428 17.97 3.36 -8.42
CA VAL A 428 18.50 4.09 -7.24
C VAL A 428 19.93 3.67 -6.93
N THR A 429 20.34 2.44 -7.25
CA THR A 429 21.70 1.97 -7.03
C THR A 429 22.71 2.54 -8.05
N GLU A 430 22.26 3.02 -9.23
CA GLU A 430 23.14 3.67 -10.23
C GLU A 430 23.21 5.19 -10.09
N SER A 431 22.23 5.85 -9.45
CA SER A 431 22.18 7.32 -9.31
C SER A 431 22.86 7.85 -8.04
N LEU A 432 23.41 6.98 -7.20
CA LEU A 432 24.15 7.35 -5.97
C LEU A 432 25.66 7.09 -6.06
N ARG A 433 26.20 7.08 -7.29
CA ARG A 433 27.63 7.17 -7.55
C ARG A 433 28.06 8.54 -8.04
#